data_36fbdeacf5ece40b4990d7ce1fd93c68
#
_entry.id   36fbdeacf5ece40b4990d7ce1fd93c68
#
_cell.length_a   1.000
_cell.length_b   1.000
_cell.length_c   1.000
_cell.angle_alpha   90.00
_cell.angle_beta   90.00
_cell.angle_gamma   90.00
#
_symmetry.space_group_name_H-M   'P 1'
#
loop_
_entity.id
_entity.type
_entity.pdbx_description
1 polymer ?
#
loop_
_entity_poly.entity_id
_entity_poly.type
_entity_poly.pdbx_seq_one_letter_code
_entity_poly.pdbx_strand_id
1 'polypeptide(L)'
;MTSPQRSFYFYIAFQKNSKIMYKQIIRPLLFLMDPEKAHSLLVSCLKGYRHLPWCRYWVRRFYAYPDKHWVWNDLVFKNRIGLSAGFDKTAEAFDELADLGFGFIEIGTVTPSPQKGNPRPRIFRLVECDSLISRTGFNNPGLDMIKLRIAQRRNSYVLGININKNPSSEGKQAIDDFLSLYRELYDTADYFTINWNSVETEVMEQALTALAAFRETRTKHVPLLLKLPADLTEEALNVVTACIDNYKIDGVIATGPTMDRTYLTASLNRLQKIGTGSISGKGIGDKSFRIVKFLRGHVGKNVLIVGAGGVMTPHDARTMLDAGADTVSYTHLTLPTIYS
;
A
#
# COMPACT_ATOMS: atom_id res chain seq x y z
N MET A 1 33.39 -20.24 -20.45
CA MET A 1 32.39 -19.55 -19.63
C MET A 1 31.90 -20.51 -18.54
N THR A 2 32.12 -20.19 -17.29
CA THR A 2 31.81 -21.04 -16.14
C THR A 2 30.30 -21.07 -15.87
N SER A 3 29.78 -22.17 -15.32
CA SER A 3 28.36 -22.43 -15.00
C SER A 3 27.58 -21.24 -14.37
N PRO A 4 28.15 -20.43 -13.46
CA PRO A 4 27.46 -19.26 -12.87
C PRO A 4 27.15 -18.14 -13.87
N GLN A 5 28.03 -17.90 -14.86
CA GLN A 5 27.82 -16.85 -15.85
C GLN A 5 26.68 -17.17 -16.82
N ARG A 6 26.56 -18.46 -17.26
CA ARG A 6 25.45 -18.91 -18.10
C ARG A 6 24.10 -18.75 -17.38
N SER A 7 24.04 -19.09 -16.10
CA SER A 7 22.82 -18.93 -15.29
C SER A 7 22.41 -17.46 -15.17
N PHE A 8 23.36 -16.54 -15.01
CA PHE A 8 23.12 -15.10 -14.91
C PHE A 8 22.59 -14.50 -16.23
N TYR A 9 23.19 -14.84 -17.37
CA TYR A 9 22.69 -14.39 -18.69
C TYR A 9 21.31 -14.95 -19.02
N PHE A 10 21.04 -16.20 -18.69
CA PHE A 10 19.72 -16.81 -18.87
C PHE A 10 18.67 -16.10 -18.01
N TYR A 11 19.00 -15.75 -16.78
CA TYR A 11 18.15 -15.00 -15.86
C TYR A 11 17.79 -13.61 -16.39
N ILE A 12 18.79 -12.84 -16.88
CA ILE A 12 18.57 -11.51 -17.48
C ILE A 12 17.71 -11.61 -18.75
N ALA A 13 18.00 -12.55 -19.63
CA ALA A 13 17.23 -12.76 -20.87
C ALA A 13 15.78 -13.16 -20.57
N PHE A 14 15.56 -14.01 -19.58
CA PHE A 14 14.23 -14.42 -19.17
C PHE A 14 13.44 -13.26 -18.53
N GLN A 15 14.06 -12.46 -17.69
CA GLN A 15 13.45 -11.23 -17.14
C GLN A 15 13.05 -10.24 -18.23
N LYS A 16 13.92 -10.01 -19.23
CA LYS A 16 13.63 -9.13 -20.35
C LYS A 16 12.44 -9.64 -21.17
N ASN A 17 12.40 -10.95 -21.46
CA ASN A 17 11.33 -11.57 -22.22
C ASN A 17 10.00 -11.61 -21.45
N SER A 18 10.01 -11.84 -20.15
CA SER A 18 8.80 -11.80 -19.32
C SER A 18 8.18 -10.39 -19.25
N LYS A 19 9.01 -9.34 -19.23
CA LYS A 19 8.55 -7.94 -19.32
C LYS A 19 7.87 -7.65 -20.67
N ILE A 20 8.45 -8.12 -21.76
CA ILE A 20 7.90 -7.95 -23.11
C ILE A 20 6.56 -8.70 -23.21
N MET A 21 6.51 -9.96 -22.80
CA MET A 21 5.30 -10.79 -22.81
C MET A 21 4.17 -10.15 -21.97
N TYR A 22 4.49 -9.64 -20.77
CA TYR A 22 3.49 -8.94 -19.96
C TYR A 22 2.96 -7.70 -20.66
N LYS A 23 3.83 -6.80 -21.12
CA LYS A 23 3.43 -5.53 -21.75
C LYS A 23 2.68 -5.71 -23.06
N GLN A 24 3.10 -6.68 -23.88
CA GLN A 24 2.58 -6.84 -25.24
C GLN A 24 1.40 -7.81 -25.34
N ILE A 25 1.26 -8.76 -24.41
CA ILE A 25 0.24 -9.81 -24.48
C ILE A 25 -0.70 -9.74 -23.27
N ILE A 26 -0.16 -9.89 -22.05
CA ILE A 26 -0.99 -10.06 -20.86
C ILE A 26 -1.72 -8.75 -20.51
N ARG A 27 -1.01 -7.62 -20.50
CA ARG A 27 -1.59 -6.31 -20.17
C ARG A 27 -2.71 -5.92 -21.12
N PRO A 28 -2.57 -5.98 -22.46
CA PRO A 28 -3.68 -5.69 -23.37
C PRO A 28 -4.92 -6.55 -23.13
N LEU A 29 -4.74 -7.86 -22.91
CA LEU A 29 -5.85 -8.78 -22.62
C LEU A 29 -6.57 -8.41 -21.31
N LEU A 30 -5.80 -8.12 -20.23
CA LEU A 30 -6.38 -7.67 -18.97
C LEU A 30 -7.07 -6.30 -19.09
N PHE A 31 -6.62 -5.45 -20.02
CA PHE A 31 -7.21 -4.13 -20.24
C PHE A 31 -8.52 -4.16 -21.02
N LEU A 32 -8.85 -5.26 -21.71
CA LEU A 32 -10.17 -5.50 -22.28
C LEU A 32 -11.21 -5.82 -21.19
N MET A 33 -10.78 -6.25 -20.02
CA MET A 33 -11.65 -6.58 -18.90
C MET A 33 -11.91 -5.35 -18.03
N ASP A 34 -13.06 -5.35 -17.34
CA ASP A 34 -13.33 -4.43 -16.23
C ASP A 34 -12.19 -4.50 -15.20
N PRO A 35 -11.71 -3.35 -14.66
CA PRO A 35 -10.57 -3.32 -13.73
C PRO A 35 -10.73 -4.20 -12.50
N GLU A 36 -11.95 -4.24 -11.94
CA GLU A 36 -12.22 -5.01 -10.72
C GLU A 36 -12.32 -6.52 -11.03
N LYS A 37 -12.85 -6.89 -12.22
CA LYS A 37 -12.83 -8.29 -12.68
C LYS A 37 -11.41 -8.78 -12.95
N ALA A 38 -10.57 -7.96 -13.58
CA ALA A 38 -9.16 -8.28 -13.82
C ALA A 38 -8.40 -8.49 -12.50
N HIS A 39 -8.65 -7.64 -11.50
CA HIS A 39 -8.09 -7.78 -10.15
C HIS A 39 -8.55 -9.08 -9.48
N SER A 40 -9.86 -9.37 -9.52
CA SER A 40 -10.42 -10.61 -8.96
C SER A 40 -9.86 -11.86 -9.61
N LEU A 41 -9.66 -11.83 -10.94
CA LEU A 41 -9.00 -12.93 -11.67
C LEU A 41 -7.57 -13.16 -11.16
N LEU A 42 -6.79 -12.07 -10.99
CA LEU A 42 -5.43 -12.17 -10.49
C LEU A 42 -5.38 -12.76 -9.07
N VAL A 43 -6.24 -12.28 -8.16
CA VAL A 43 -6.35 -12.82 -6.79
C VAL A 43 -6.71 -14.31 -6.83
N SER A 44 -7.66 -14.71 -7.71
CA SER A 44 -8.03 -16.12 -7.89
C SER A 44 -6.86 -16.97 -8.40
N CYS A 45 -6.06 -16.46 -9.34
CA CYS A 45 -4.84 -17.13 -9.81
C CYS A 45 -3.80 -17.28 -8.69
N LEU A 46 -3.60 -16.25 -7.86
CA LEU A 46 -2.70 -16.31 -6.71
C LEU A 46 -3.19 -17.34 -5.67
N LYS A 47 -4.50 -17.42 -5.43
CA LYS A 47 -5.08 -18.46 -4.57
C LYS A 47 -4.88 -19.89 -5.13
N GLY A 48 -5.00 -20.08 -6.44
CA GLY A 48 -4.66 -21.34 -7.10
C GLY A 48 -3.17 -21.69 -7.00
N TYR A 49 -2.31 -20.68 -7.23
CA TYR A 49 -0.85 -20.77 -7.10
C TYR A 49 -0.41 -21.24 -5.71
N ARG A 50 -1.15 -20.91 -4.66
CA ARG A 50 -0.94 -21.36 -3.27
C ARG A 50 -0.75 -22.87 -3.13
N HIS A 51 -1.44 -23.65 -3.93
CA HIS A 51 -1.46 -25.11 -3.88
C HIS A 51 -0.38 -25.78 -4.73
N LEU A 52 0.50 -25.00 -5.38
CA LEU A 52 1.55 -25.47 -6.27
C LEU A 52 2.95 -25.19 -5.67
N PRO A 53 3.45 -26.03 -4.74
CA PRO A 53 4.69 -25.75 -3.99
C PRO A 53 5.92 -25.65 -4.90
N TRP A 54 5.98 -26.41 -5.99
CA TRP A 54 7.05 -26.32 -6.99
C TRP A 54 7.02 -24.96 -7.74
N CYS A 55 5.84 -24.46 -8.10
CA CYS A 55 5.66 -23.13 -8.68
C CYS A 55 6.14 -22.05 -7.71
N ARG A 56 5.73 -22.17 -6.42
CA ARG A 56 6.13 -21.22 -5.39
C ARG A 56 7.64 -21.19 -5.19
N TYR A 57 8.29 -22.34 -5.17
CA TYR A 57 9.75 -22.41 -5.11
C TYR A 57 10.41 -21.61 -6.25
N TRP A 58 9.98 -21.82 -7.50
CA TRP A 58 10.53 -21.14 -8.65
C TRP A 58 10.23 -19.65 -8.69
N VAL A 59 9.01 -19.24 -8.33
CA VAL A 59 8.62 -17.82 -8.23
C VAL A 59 9.48 -17.11 -7.18
N ARG A 60 9.60 -17.68 -5.99
CA ARG A 60 10.47 -17.12 -4.94
C ARG A 60 11.93 -17.02 -5.39
N ARG A 61 12.43 -18.05 -6.06
CA ARG A 61 13.80 -18.06 -6.57
C ARG A 61 14.02 -17.05 -7.68
N PHE A 62 12.99 -16.83 -8.50
CA PHE A 62 13.01 -15.85 -9.59
C PHE A 62 12.94 -14.42 -9.10
N TYR A 63 12.14 -14.14 -8.09
CA TYR A 63 11.99 -12.82 -7.47
C TYR A 63 12.89 -12.62 -6.25
N ALA A 64 13.73 -13.60 -5.91
CA ALA A 64 14.73 -13.44 -4.85
C ALA A 64 15.66 -12.30 -5.20
N TYR A 65 15.71 -11.29 -4.34
CA TYR A 65 16.66 -10.19 -4.44
C TYR A 65 17.92 -10.53 -3.62
N PRO A 66 19.12 -10.14 -4.06
CA PRO A 66 20.32 -10.27 -3.22
C PRO A 66 20.06 -9.59 -1.88
N ASP A 67 20.49 -10.23 -0.79
CA ASP A 67 20.24 -9.79 0.58
C ASP A 67 20.68 -8.34 0.81
N LYS A 68 19.73 -7.42 0.70
CA LYS A 68 19.84 -6.03 1.12
C LYS A 68 18.78 -5.76 2.18
N HIS A 69 18.79 -6.57 3.23
CA HIS A 69 17.93 -6.34 4.37
C HIS A 69 18.11 -4.91 4.88
N TRP A 70 16.99 -4.25 5.10
CA TRP A 70 16.96 -2.95 5.73
C TRP A 70 16.20 -3.06 7.05
N VAL A 71 16.76 -2.49 8.10
CA VAL A 71 16.22 -2.59 9.44
C VAL A 71 15.74 -1.21 9.88
N TRP A 72 14.54 -1.15 10.43
CA TRP A 72 13.98 0.01 11.09
C TRP A 72 13.30 -0.44 12.38
N ASN A 73 13.74 0.10 13.50
CA ASN A 73 13.42 -0.43 14.82
C ASN A 73 13.68 -1.95 14.85
N ASP A 74 12.69 -2.75 15.31
CA ASP A 74 12.79 -4.21 15.35
C ASP A 74 12.30 -4.90 14.07
N LEU A 75 11.92 -4.13 13.03
CA LEU A 75 11.42 -4.66 11.77
C LEU A 75 12.53 -4.86 10.75
N VAL A 76 12.64 -6.07 10.25
CA VAL A 76 13.61 -6.45 9.20
C VAL A 76 12.88 -6.58 7.87
N PHE A 77 13.08 -5.59 7.00
CA PHE A 77 12.53 -5.57 5.65
C PHE A 77 13.49 -6.30 4.69
N LYS A 78 12.96 -7.21 3.87
CA LYS A 78 13.78 -7.89 2.83
C LYS A 78 14.40 -6.91 1.84
N ASN A 79 13.69 -5.83 1.55
CA ASN A 79 14.13 -4.71 0.74
C ASN A 79 13.23 -3.49 1.02
N ARG A 80 13.54 -2.34 0.40
CA ARG A 80 12.82 -1.08 0.61
C ARG A 80 11.58 -0.89 -0.27
N ILE A 81 11.10 -1.95 -0.94
CA ILE A 81 9.96 -1.87 -1.87
C ILE A 81 8.81 -2.68 -1.30
N GLY A 82 7.65 -2.04 -1.10
CA GLY A 82 6.47 -2.67 -0.55
C GLY A 82 5.23 -2.61 -1.43
N LEU A 83 4.26 -3.44 -1.11
CA LEU A 83 2.92 -3.39 -1.67
C LEU A 83 2.02 -2.57 -0.75
N SER A 84 1.45 -1.48 -1.28
CA SER A 84 0.54 -0.60 -0.53
C SER A 84 -0.82 -1.23 -0.29
N ALA A 85 -1.48 -0.78 0.79
CA ALA A 85 -2.91 -1.05 1.03
C ALA A 85 -3.77 -0.68 -0.19
N GLY A 86 -4.88 -1.40 -0.33
CA GLY A 86 -5.82 -1.24 -1.44
C GLY A 86 -5.68 -2.31 -2.51
N PHE A 87 -4.57 -3.04 -2.56
CA PHE A 87 -4.41 -4.19 -3.45
C PHE A 87 -5.08 -5.45 -2.85
N ASP A 88 -4.65 -5.91 -1.70
CA ASP A 88 -5.29 -7.03 -0.98
C ASP A 88 -6.13 -6.53 0.20
N LYS A 89 -7.35 -6.07 -0.12
CA LYS A 89 -8.30 -5.55 0.88
C LYS A 89 -8.94 -6.65 1.72
N THR A 90 -8.82 -7.87 1.27
CA THR A 90 -9.50 -9.03 1.84
C THR A 90 -8.54 -9.97 2.57
N ALA A 91 -7.24 -9.70 2.55
CA ALA A 91 -6.19 -10.57 3.05
C ALA A 91 -6.33 -12.02 2.49
N GLU A 92 -6.55 -12.14 1.18
CA GLU A 92 -6.68 -13.44 0.52
C GLU A 92 -5.41 -13.92 -0.17
N ALA A 93 -4.49 -13.00 -0.49
CA ALA A 93 -3.32 -13.31 -1.32
C ALA A 93 -1.99 -12.71 -0.80
N PHE A 94 -1.98 -12.16 0.42
CA PHE A 94 -0.81 -11.45 0.97
C PHE A 94 0.45 -12.32 1.05
N ASP A 95 0.32 -13.62 1.36
CA ASP A 95 1.45 -14.56 1.37
C ASP A 95 2.00 -14.84 -0.04
N GLU A 96 1.11 -14.97 -1.02
CA GLU A 96 1.46 -15.18 -2.42
C GLU A 96 2.07 -13.92 -3.05
N LEU A 97 1.57 -12.76 -2.65
CA LEU A 97 2.14 -11.46 -3.05
C LEU A 97 3.55 -11.27 -2.48
N ALA A 98 3.81 -11.72 -1.25
CA ALA A 98 5.16 -11.69 -0.67
C ALA A 98 6.15 -12.58 -1.44
N ASP A 99 5.69 -13.67 -2.08
CA ASP A 99 6.53 -14.51 -2.94
C ASP A 99 7.03 -13.76 -4.19
N LEU A 100 6.40 -12.64 -4.56
CA LEU A 100 6.81 -11.77 -5.69
C LEU A 100 7.96 -10.80 -5.33
N GLY A 101 8.60 -10.95 -4.18
CA GLY A 101 9.81 -10.22 -3.81
C GLY A 101 9.59 -8.87 -3.13
N PHE A 102 8.37 -8.53 -2.74
CA PHE A 102 8.13 -7.34 -1.91
C PHE A 102 8.80 -7.46 -0.55
N GLY A 103 9.42 -6.39 -0.08
CA GLY A 103 10.04 -6.30 1.24
C GLY A 103 9.02 -6.25 2.37
N PHE A 104 7.84 -5.70 2.09
CA PHE A 104 6.70 -5.64 3.00
C PHE A 104 5.38 -5.61 2.23
N ILE A 105 4.32 -6.04 2.89
CA ILE A 105 2.96 -6.05 2.34
C ILE A 105 2.04 -5.29 3.30
N GLU A 106 1.26 -4.36 2.78
CA GLU A 106 0.20 -3.71 3.53
C GLU A 106 -1.17 -4.17 3.02
N ILE A 107 -1.94 -4.84 3.88
CA ILE A 107 -3.30 -5.26 3.59
C ILE A 107 -4.32 -4.21 4.02
N GLY A 108 -5.54 -4.33 3.53
CA GLY A 108 -6.66 -3.47 3.91
C GLY A 108 -6.98 -2.42 2.87
N THR A 109 -7.82 -1.47 3.21
CA THR A 109 -8.25 -0.99 4.53
C THR A 109 -9.26 -1.95 5.15
N VAL A 110 -9.06 -2.27 6.42
CA VAL A 110 -9.93 -3.12 7.25
C VAL A 110 -10.83 -2.23 8.10
N THR A 111 -12.11 -2.58 8.20
CA THR A 111 -13.08 -1.95 9.12
C THR A 111 -13.64 -2.99 10.09
N PRO A 112 -14.16 -2.60 11.28
CA PRO A 112 -14.71 -3.56 12.23
C PRO A 112 -15.77 -4.45 11.61
N SER A 113 -16.75 -3.85 10.95
CA SER A 113 -17.81 -4.59 10.24
C SER A 113 -17.51 -4.76 8.76
N PRO A 114 -18.04 -5.84 8.11
CA PRO A 114 -17.91 -6.02 6.67
C PRO A 114 -18.52 -4.85 5.87
N GLN A 115 -17.81 -4.42 4.82
CA GLN A 115 -18.26 -3.36 3.93
C GLN A 115 -18.39 -3.88 2.50
N LYS A 116 -19.57 -3.74 1.91
CA LYS A 116 -19.80 -4.05 0.49
C LYS A 116 -19.10 -3.05 -0.43
N GLY A 117 -18.88 -1.84 0.08
CA GLY A 117 -18.40 -0.69 -0.69
C GLY A 117 -19.45 -0.11 -1.61
N ASN A 118 -19.06 0.85 -2.43
CA ASN A 118 -19.94 1.55 -3.35
C ASN A 118 -20.41 0.66 -4.52
N PRO A 119 -21.54 0.98 -5.17
CA PRO A 119 -22.00 0.29 -6.38
C PRO A 119 -20.95 0.27 -7.50
N ARG A 120 -20.96 -0.81 -8.30
CA ARG A 120 -20.12 -0.96 -9.48
C ARG A 120 -20.78 -0.29 -10.70
N PRO A 121 -19.97 0.22 -11.66
CA PRO A 121 -18.50 0.28 -11.71
C PRO A 121 -17.93 1.36 -10.77
N ARG A 122 -16.83 1.08 -10.12
CA ARG A 122 -16.22 1.93 -9.11
C ARG A 122 -14.69 2.10 -9.23
N ILE A 123 -14.11 1.49 -10.28
CA ILE A 123 -12.70 1.65 -10.66
C ILE A 123 -12.64 1.91 -12.15
N PHE A 124 -11.95 2.99 -12.55
CA PHE A 124 -11.85 3.43 -13.94
C PHE A 124 -10.40 3.70 -14.30
N ARG A 125 -9.92 3.06 -15.38
CA ARG A 125 -8.58 3.30 -15.90
C ARG A 125 -8.57 4.53 -16.79
N LEU A 126 -7.60 5.41 -16.57
CA LEU A 126 -7.26 6.52 -17.44
C LEU A 126 -5.91 6.21 -18.08
N VAL A 127 -5.93 5.39 -19.12
CA VAL A 127 -4.72 4.86 -19.76
C VAL A 127 -3.86 5.98 -20.33
N GLU A 128 -4.50 7.01 -20.86
CA GLU A 128 -3.87 8.20 -21.42
C GLU A 128 -3.08 9.04 -20.40
N CYS A 129 -3.37 8.87 -19.11
CA CYS A 129 -2.71 9.58 -18.01
C CYS A 129 -1.93 8.64 -17.08
N ASP A 130 -1.80 7.35 -17.41
CA ASP A 130 -1.27 6.32 -16.51
C ASP A 130 -1.88 6.41 -15.09
N SER A 131 -3.19 6.59 -15.01
CA SER A 131 -3.91 6.88 -13.76
C SER A 131 -5.16 6.04 -13.62
N LEU A 132 -5.70 6.00 -12.40
CA LEU A 132 -6.96 5.35 -12.04
C LEU A 132 -7.84 6.34 -11.28
N ILE A 133 -9.14 6.34 -11.56
CA ILE A 133 -10.16 6.91 -10.66
C ILE A 133 -10.82 5.78 -9.91
N SER A 134 -10.89 5.87 -8.58
CA SER A 134 -11.51 4.85 -7.74
C SER A 134 -12.41 5.45 -6.66
N ARG A 135 -13.52 4.74 -6.39
CA ARG A 135 -14.48 5.06 -5.33
C ARG A 135 -15.00 3.79 -4.67
N THR A 136 -14.09 2.93 -4.24
CA THR A 136 -14.45 1.58 -3.78
C THR A 136 -15.21 1.54 -2.46
N GLY A 137 -15.08 2.56 -1.60
CA GLY A 137 -15.82 2.66 -0.34
C GLY A 137 -15.39 1.63 0.70
N PHE A 138 -14.08 1.42 0.85
CA PHE A 138 -13.48 0.53 1.86
C PHE A 138 -14.02 -0.91 1.85
N ASN A 139 -14.41 -1.45 0.68
CA ASN A 139 -14.93 -2.81 0.58
C ASN A 139 -13.94 -3.82 1.17
N ASN A 140 -14.37 -4.54 2.23
CA ASN A 140 -13.58 -5.54 2.94
C ASN A 140 -14.51 -6.48 3.73
N PRO A 141 -14.05 -7.68 4.14
CA PRO A 141 -14.86 -8.68 4.84
C PRO A 141 -15.04 -8.43 6.34
N GLY A 142 -14.50 -7.35 6.90
CA GLY A 142 -14.54 -7.04 8.33
C GLY A 142 -13.44 -7.72 9.13
N LEU A 143 -13.34 -7.30 10.39
CA LEU A 143 -12.29 -7.70 11.34
C LEU A 143 -12.17 -9.21 11.50
N ASP A 144 -13.29 -9.89 11.79
CA ASP A 144 -13.26 -11.33 12.13
C ASP A 144 -12.67 -12.18 11.01
N MET A 145 -13.11 -11.93 9.77
CA MET A 145 -12.60 -12.67 8.62
C MET A 145 -11.14 -12.35 8.34
N ILE A 146 -10.73 -11.10 8.47
CA ILE A 146 -9.32 -10.68 8.32
C ILE A 146 -8.45 -11.37 9.36
N LYS A 147 -8.87 -11.38 10.64
CA LYS A 147 -8.18 -12.05 11.74
C LYS A 147 -7.95 -13.54 11.45
N LEU A 148 -9.00 -14.24 10.99
CA LEU A 148 -8.90 -15.65 10.60
C LEU A 148 -7.90 -15.86 9.45
N ARG A 149 -7.88 -14.98 8.45
CA ARG A 149 -6.98 -15.10 7.30
C ARG A 149 -5.53 -14.81 7.66
N ILE A 150 -5.28 -13.78 8.46
CA ILE A 150 -3.93 -13.42 8.90
C ILE A 150 -3.34 -14.50 9.81
N ALA A 151 -4.14 -15.15 10.64
CA ALA A 151 -3.69 -16.27 11.47
C ALA A 151 -3.11 -17.44 10.65
N GLN A 152 -3.42 -17.52 9.35
CA GLN A 152 -2.87 -18.52 8.41
C GLN A 152 -1.57 -18.06 7.72
N ARG A 153 -0.99 -16.91 8.11
CA ARG A 153 0.28 -16.38 7.57
C ARG A 153 1.39 -17.44 7.69
N ARG A 154 2.05 -17.72 6.58
CA ARG A 154 3.03 -18.81 6.45
C ARG A 154 4.46 -18.32 6.27
N ASN A 155 4.63 -17.09 5.83
CA ASN A 155 5.92 -16.53 5.44
C ASN A 155 6.37 -15.44 6.40
N SER A 156 7.69 -15.33 6.60
CA SER A 156 8.30 -14.23 7.34
C SER A 156 8.56 -13.05 6.39
N TYR A 157 7.83 -11.97 6.56
CA TYR A 157 7.99 -10.65 5.92
C TYR A 157 7.24 -9.63 6.78
N VAL A 158 7.48 -8.36 6.58
CA VAL A 158 6.79 -7.29 7.32
C VAL A 158 5.36 -7.15 6.79
N LEU A 159 4.37 -7.37 7.66
CA LEU A 159 2.95 -7.24 7.36
C LEU A 159 2.37 -6.00 8.04
N GLY A 160 2.01 -5.00 7.24
CA GLY A 160 1.24 -3.85 7.68
C GLY A 160 -0.25 -4.09 7.54
N ILE A 161 -1.02 -3.51 8.46
CA ILE A 161 -2.49 -3.53 8.40
C ILE A 161 -3.01 -2.10 8.38
N ASN A 162 -3.62 -1.73 7.25
CA ASN A 162 -4.32 -0.45 7.15
C ASN A 162 -5.71 -0.60 7.76
N ILE A 163 -6.04 0.23 8.73
CA ILE A 163 -7.30 0.19 9.48
C ILE A 163 -8.10 1.49 9.31
N ASN A 164 -9.42 1.38 9.40
CA ASN A 164 -10.31 2.52 9.42
C ASN A 164 -11.60 2.20 10.19
N LYS A 165 -12.27 3.25 10.68
CA LYS A 165 -13.62 3.13 11.24
C LYS A 165 -14.63 2.62 10.21
N ASN A 166 -15.78 2.12 10.65
CA ASN A 166 -16.90 1.92 9.75
C ASN A 166 -17.36 3.26 9.14
N PRO A 167 -17.81 3.29 7.88
CA PRO A 167 -18.29 4.53 7.26
C PRO A 167 -19.39 5.25 8.05
N SER A 168 -20.25 4.49 8.74
CA SER A 168 -21.37 5.01 9.53
C SER A 168 -21.00 5.43 10.95
N SER A 169 -19.79 5.12 11.43
CA SER A 169 -19.39 5.46 12.81
C SER A 169 -18.92 6.92 12.88
N GLU A 170 -19.37 7.64 13.91
CA GLU A 170 -19.05 9.05 14.17
C GLU A 170 -18.61 9.23 15.63
N GLY A 171 -17.92 10.33 15.94
CA GLY A 171 -17.52 10.69 17.29
C GLY A 171 -16.87 9.52 18.04
N LYS A 172 -17.40 9.25 19.25
CA LYS A 172 -16.89 8.17 20.11
C LYS A 172 -16.91 6.80 19.45
N GLN A 173 -17.94 6.49 18.63
CA GLN A 173 -18.00 5.19 17.96
C GLN A 173 -16.87 5.01 16.94
N ALA A 174 -16.45 6.09 16.27
CA ALA A 174 -15.30 6.06 15.38
C ALA A 174 -13.99 5.77 16.15
N ILE A 175 -13.83 6.34 17.35
CA ILE A 175 -12.68 6.07 18.22
C ILE A 175 -12.67 4.60 18.66
N ASP A 176 -13.82 4.09 19.11
CA ASP A 176 -13.97 2.69 19.54
C ASP A 176 -13.69 1.71 18.38
N ASP A 177 -14.07 2.05 17.16
CA ASP A 177 -13.77 1.27 15.95
C ASP A 177 -12.26 1.14 15.71
N PHE A 178 -11.51 2.25 15.76
CA PHE A 178 -10.05 2.22 15.64
C PHE A 178 -9.40 1.40 16.75
N LEU A 179 -9.84 1.61 17.98
CA LEU A 179 -9.28 0.94 19.14
C LEU A 179 -9.56 -0.57 19.12
N SER A 180 -10.75 -0.98 18.69
CA SER A 180 -11.14 -2.37 18.51
C SER A 180 -10.24 -3.08 17.48
N LEU A 181 -10.08 -2.50 16.28
CA LEU A 181 -9.21 -3.04 15.24
C LEU A 181 -7.75 -3.17 15.73
N TYR A 182 -7.25 -2.13 16.38
CA TYR A 182 -5.88 -2.08 16.87
C TYR A 182 -5.64 -3.16 17.92
N ARG A 183 -6.55 -3.33 18.90
CA ARG A 183 -6.48 -4.34 19.96
C ARG A 183 -6.51 -5.76 19.41
N GLU A 184 -7.50 -6.05 18.57
CA GLU A 184 -7.75 -7.40 18.06
C GLU A 184 -6.69 -7.91 17.09
N LEU A 185 -5.98 -7.00 16.40
CA LEU A 185 -4.96 -7.35 15.43
C LEU A 185 -3.53 -7.07 15.92
N TYR A 186 -3.36 -6.54 17.15
CA TYR A 186 -2.08 -6.06 17.68
C TYR A 186 -0.95 -7.10 17.61
N ASP A 187 -1.23 -8.32 18.02
CA ASP A 187 -0.23 -9.38 18.10
C ASP A 187 0.08 -10.03 16.73
N THR A 188 -0.72 -9.70 15.71
CA THR A 188 -0.58 -10.28 14.36
C THR A 188 0.03 -9.31 13.34
N ALA A 189 -0.07 -8.01 13.60
CA ALA A 189 0.52 -6.96 12.77
C ALA A 189 2.00 -6.74 13.11
N ASP A 190 2.77 -6.37 12.10
CA ASP A 190 4.12 -5.84 12.31
C ASP A 190 4.08 -4.31 12.38
N TYR A 191 3.13 -3.65 11.72
CA TYR A 191 2.79 -2.23 11.91
C TYR A 191 1.32 -1.96 11.52
N PHE A 192 0.78 -0.84 11.98
CA PHE A 192 -0.53 -0.36 11.58
C PHE A 192 -0.45 0.94 10.78
N THR A 193 -1.46 1.17 9.94
CA THR A 193 -1.62 2.43 9.22
C THR A 193 -3.05 2.93 9.39
N ILE A 194 -3.20 4.23 9.69
CA ILE A 194 -4.48 4.94 9.69
C ILE A 194 -4.49 5.99 8.58
N ASN A 195 -5.59 6.09 7.86
CA ASN A 195 -5.76 7.14 6.85
C ASN A 195 -6.09 8.47 7.53
N TRP A 196 -5.25 9.52 7.35
CA TRP A 196 -5.40 10.82 7.99
C TRP A 196 -6.78 11.47 7.79
N ASN A 197 -7.31 11.42 6.58
CA ASN A 197 -8.59 12.05 6.23
C ASN A 197 -9.82 11.15 6.46
N SER A 198 -9.74 10.16 7.31
CA SER A 198 -10.86 9.23 7.50
C SER A 198 -11.92 9.75 8.48
N VAL A 199 -11.56 10.72 9.30
CA VAL A 199 -12.41 11.37 10.31
C VAL A 199 -12.04 12.85 10.42
N GLU A 200 -12.87 13.61 11.16
CA GLU A 200 -12.56 14.99 11.59
C GLU A 200 -11.30 15.02 12.47
N THR A 201 -10.58 16.13 12.42
CA THR A 201 -9.28 16.27 13.13
C THR A 201 -9.40 15.97 14.63
N GLU A 202 -10.43 16.51 15.30
CA GLU A 202 -10.64 16.29 16.73
C GLU A 202 -10.86 14.79 17.06
N VAL A 203 -11.66 14.09 16.26
CA VAL A 203 -11.90 12.65 16.42
C VAL A 203 -10.62 11.86 16.16
N MET A 204 -9.80 12.28 15.19
CA MET A 204 -8.51 11.68 14.91
C MET A 204 -7.56 11.82 16.11
N GLU A 205 -7.45 13.00 16.69
CA GLU A 205 -6.59 13.26 17.85
C GLU A 205 -7.01 12.44 19.06
N GLN A 206 -8.30 12.33 19.33
CA GLN A 206 -8.84 11.47 20.38
C GLN A 206 -8.55 9.98 20.11
N ALA A 207 -8.70 9.55 18.87
CA ALA A 207 -8.36 8.17 18.48
C ALA A 207 -6.85 7.88 18.66
N LEU A 208 -5.98 8.78 18.23
CA LEU A 208 -4.54 8.66 18.40
C LEU A 208 -4.14 8.63 19.88
N THR A 209 -4.78 9.45 20.70
CA THR A 209 -4.60 9.44 22.18
C THR A 209 -4.96 8.08 22.77
N ALA A 210 -6.11 7.52 22.38
CA ALA A 210 -6.57 6.22 22.87
C ALA A 210 -5.65 5.07 22.43
N LEU A 211 -5.18 5.12 21.18
CA LEU A 211 -4.23 4.13 20.63
C LEU A 211 -2.86 4.21 21.31
N ALA A 212 -2.35 5.42 21.56
CA ALA A 212 -1.11 5.63 22.28
C ALA A 212 -1.20 5.09 23.72
N ALA A 213 -2.28 5.40 24.42
CA ALA A 213 -2.53 4.90 25.76
C ALA A 213 -2.61 3.35 25.80
N PHE A 214 -3.30 2.74 24.84
CA PHE A 214 -3.32 1.27 24.73
C PHE A 214 -1.91 0.71 24.49
N ARG A 215 -1.12 1.30 23.59
CA ARG A 215 0.23 0.86 23.27
C ARG A 215 1.17 0.87 24.47
N GLU A 216 1.03 1.85 25.37
CA GLU A 216 1.80 1.94 26.60
C GLU A 216 1.52 0.77 27.59
N THR A 217 0.36 0.11 27.47
CA THR A 217 0.06 -1.10 28.26
C THR A 217 0.68 -2.37 27.72
N ARG A 218 1.36 -2.32 26.56
CA ARG A 218 1.89 -3.51 25.87
C ARG A 218 3.40 -3.60 25.99
N THR A 219 3.90 -4.82 26.11
CA THR A 219 5.36 -5.10 26.14
C THR A 219 5.99 -5.03 24.74
N LYS A 220 5.25 -5.48 23.72
CA LYS A 220 5.68 -5.37 22.32
C LYS A 220 5.27 -4.02 21.76
N HIS A 221 6.21 -3.26 21.20
CA HIS A 221 5.87 -2.05 20.45
C HIS A 221 5.51 -2.41 19.01
N VAL A 222 4.27 -2.13 18.59
CA VAL A 222 3.82 -2.26 17.22
C VAL A 222 3.68 -0.85 16.63
N PRO A 223 4.50 -0.48 15.63
CA PRO A 223 4.48 0.86 15.06
C PRO A 223 3.13 1.27 14.48
N LEU A 224 2.79 2.56 14.65
CA LEU A 224 1.61 3.20 14.08
C LEU A 224 2.02 4.26 13.07
N LEU A 225 1.52 4.15 11.83
CA LEU A 225 1.79 5.06 10.73
C LEU A 225 0.53 5.84 10.36
N LEU A 226 0.71 7.08 9.89
CA LEU A 226 -0.35 7.88 9.29
C LEU A 226 -0.20 7.90 7.76
N LYS A 227 -1.26 7.57 7.04
CA LYS A 227 -1.30 7.70 5.58
C LYS A 227 -1.93 9.02 5.18
N LEU A 228 -1.15 9.86 4.54
CA LEU A 228 -1.50 11.23 4.21
C LEU A 228 -2.10 11.32 2.80
N PRO A 229 -3.16 12.14 2.58
CA PRO A 229 -3.61 12.44 1.23
C PRO A 229 -2.59 13.30 0.47
N ALA A 230 -2.65 13.28 -0.84
CA ALA A 230 -1.73 14.05 -1.68
C ALA A 230 -2.07 15.56 -1.75
N ASP A 231 -3.21 15.98 -1.21
CA ASP A 231 -3.74 17.34 -1.36
C ASP A 231 -3.49 18.23 -0.11
N LEU A 232 -2.57 17.83 0.78
CA LEU A 232 -2.26 18.62 1.96
C LEU A 232 -1.50 19.90 1.60
N THR A 233 -1.94 21.01 2.23
CA THR A 233 -1.20 22.30 2.23
C THR A 233 -0.03 22.23 3.21
N GLU A 234 0.87 23.22 3.18
CA GLU A 234 2.00 23.28 4.13
C GLU A 234 1.52 23.48 5.57
N GLU A 235 0.45 24.26 5.77
CA GLU A 235 -0.17 24.43 7.09
C GLU A 235 -0.69 23.10 7.64
N ALA A 236 -1.38 22.31 6.80
CA ALA A 236 -1.86 20.99 7.19
C ALA A 236 -0.72 20.01 7.45
N LEU A 237 0.39 20.11 6.71
CA LEU A 237 1.60 19.31 6.95
C LEU A 237 2.26 19.67 8.29
N ASN A 238 2.26 20.96 8.70
CA ASN A 238 2.74 21.37 10.02
C ASN A 238 1.88 20.77 11.14
N VAL A 239 0.56 20.71 10.95
CA VAL A 239 -0.34 20.03 11.92
C VAL A 239 0.02 18.52 12.00
N VAL A 240 0.25 17.86 10.88
CA VAL A 240 0.67 16.45 10.85
C VAL A 240 1.99 16.25 11.58
N THR A 241 2.99 17.11 11.38
CA THR A 241 4.29 16.99 12.08
C THR A 241 4.12 17.15 13.58
N ALA A 242 3.29 18.10 14.05
CA ALA A 242 2.96 18.25 15.47
C ALA A 242 2.26 17.00 16.03
N CYS A 243 1.34 16.39 15.27
CA CYS A 243 0.69 15.15 15.68
C CYS A 243 1.67 13.98 15.79
N ILE A 244 2.67 13.89 14.91
CA ILE A 244 3.70 12.85 14.98
C ILE A 244 4.41 12.88 16.32
N ASP A 245 4.83 14.05 16.77
CA ASP A 245 5.52 14.23 18.04
C ASP A 245 4.60 14.02 19.25
N ASN A 246 3.40 14.64 19.22
CA ASN A 246 2.47 14.62 20.36
C ASN A 246 1.91 13.22 20.66
N TYR A 247 1.63 12.43 19.62
CA TYR A 247 1.02 11.09 19.76
C TYR A 247 2.00 9.94 19.53
N LYS A 248 3.32 10.25 19.48
CA LYS A 248 4.39 9.26 19.28
C LYS A 248 4.11 8.37 18.06
N ILE A 249 3.75 9.00 16.93
CA ILE A 249 3.55 8.32 15.65
C ILE A 249 4.91 7.88 15.11
N ASP A 250 5.02 6.61 14.74
CA ASP A 250 6.30 6.02 14.36
C ASP A 250 6.66 6.28 12.90
N GLY A 251 5.67 6.62 12.06
CA GLY A 251 5.94 6.91 10.65
C GLY A 251 4.76 7.45 9.86
N VAL A 252 5.03 7.75 8.60
CA VAL A 252 4.04 8.29 7.66
C VAL A 252 4.14 7.61 6.29
N ILE A 253 3.00 7.47 5.60
CA ILE A 253 2.93 7.05 4.20
C ILE A 253 2.53 8.27 3.37
N ALA A 254 3.45 8.77 2.57
CA ALA A 254 3.28 9.93 1.72
C ALA A 254 3.40 9.51 0.23
N THR A 255 2.24 9.31 -0.48
CA THR A 255 0.88 9.69 -0.10
C THR A 255 -0.15 8.63 -0.50
N GLY A 256 -1.40 8.86 -0.05
CA GLY A 256 -2.60 8.27 -0.63
C GLY A 256 -3.02 8.97 -1.92
N PRO A 257 -4.24 8.69 -2.43
CA PRO A 257 -4.78 9.30 -3.65
C PRO A 257 -5.13 10.79 -3.46
N THR A 258 -5.35 11.49 -4.59
CA THR A 258 -5.79 12.89 -4.66
C THR A 258 -7.22 13.02 -5.15
N MET A 259 -7.90 14.12 -4.83
CA MET A 259 -9.16 14.54 -5.46
C MET A 259 -8.95 15.56 -6.59
N ASP A 260 -7.76 16.13 -6.70
CA ASP A 260 -7.39 17.07 -7.73
C ASP A 260 -7.32 16.41 -9.11
N ARG A 261 -7.98 17.02 -10.10
CA ARG A 261 -8.08 16.54 -11.49
C ARG A 261 -7.34 17.42 -12.49
N THR A 262 -6.69 18.47 -12.04
CA THR A 262 -6.11 19.51 -12.91
C THR A 262 -5.01 18.99 -13.84
N TYR A 263 -4.33 17.92 -13.44
CA TYR A 263 -3.26 17.28 -14.22
C TYR A 263 -3.75 16.16 -15.17
N LEU A 264 -5.05 15.83 -15.15
CA LEU A 264 -5.59 14.79 -16.03
C LEU A 264 -5.74 15.31 -17.45
N THR A 265 -5.16 14.59 -18.41
CA THR A 265 -5.28 14.87 -19.85
C THR A 265 -6.49 14.17 -20.49
N ALA A 266 -7.27 13.42 -19.72
CA ALA A 266 -8.49 12.78 -20.20
C ALA A 266 -9.56 13.81 -20.58
N SER A 267 -10.40 13.49 -21.59
CA SER A 267 -11.45 14.40 -22.05
C SER A 267 -12.45 14.72 -20.93
N LEU A 268 -12.92 15.96 -20.87
CA LEU A 268 -13.91 16.43 -19.89
C LEU A 268 -15.17 15.57 -19.90
N ASN A 269 -15.67 15.19 -21.09
CA ASN A 269 -16.84 14.31 -21.23
C ASN A 269 -16.63 12.96 -20.57
N ARG A 270 -15.42 12.39 -20.67
CA ARG A 270 -15.08 11.13 -20.02
C ARG A 270 -15.04 11.29 -18.51
N LEU A 271 -14.40 12.34 -17.99
CA LEU A 271 -14.32 12.63 -16.58
C LEU A 271 -15.69 12.89 -15.95
N GLN A 272 -16.58 13.61 -16.66
CA GLN A 272 -17.98 13.83 -16.25
C GLN A 272 -18.76 12.53 -16.17
N LYS A 273 -18.65 11.64 -17.18
CA LYS A 273 -19.30 10.32 -17.16
C LYS A 273 -18.81 9.42 -16.02
N ILE A 274 -17.52 9.47 -15.69
CA ILE A 274 -16.97 8.74 -14.56
C ILE A 274 -17.50 9.29 -13.24
N GLY A 275 -17.70 10.59 -13.12
CA GLY A 275 -18.16 11.25 -11.91
C GLY A 275 -17.11 11.32 -10.80
N THR A 276 -17.53 11.28 -9.53
CA THR A 276 -16.65 11.42 -8.35
C THR A 276 -15.73 10.21 -8.18
N GLY A 277 -14.64 10.39 -7.44
CA GLY A 277 -13.67 9.36 -7.08
C GLY A 277 -12.27 9.94 -6.91
N SER A 278 -11.49 9.29 -6.08
CA SER A 278 -10.09 9.66 -5.85
C SER A 278 -9.18 9.09 -6.95
N ILE A 279 -8.09 9.80 -7.22
CA ILE A 279 -7.18 9.52 -8.32
C ILE A 279 -5.86 9.00 -7.76
N SER A 280 -5.36 7.94 -8.36
CA SER A 280 -4.04 7.38 -8.12
C SER A 280 -3.31 7.14 -9.45
N GLY A 281 -2.00 7.01 -9.42
CA GLY A 281 -1.16 6.77 -10.60
C GLY A 281 -0.12 7.85 -10.80
N LYS A 282 0.40 7.97 -12.02
CA LYS A 282 1.54 8.82 -12.35
C LYS A 282 1.36 10.29 -11.93
N GLY A 283 0.17 10.83 -12.15
CA GLY A 283 -0.09 12.27 -11.95
C GLY A 283 0.04 12.78 -10.51
N ILE A 284 0.06 11.89 -9.50
CA ILE A 284 0.27 12.34 -8.11
C ILE A 284 1.75 12.36 -7.69
N GLY A 285 2.67 11.96 -8.56
CA GLY A 285 4.09 11.79 -8.23
C GLY A 285 4.73 13.06 -7.68
N ASP A 286 4.54 14.21 -8.34
CA ASP A 286 5.11 15.50 -7.91
C ASP A 286 4.58 15.94 -6.53
N LYS A 287 3.27 15.73 -6.28
CA LYS A 287 2.67 16.01 -4.97
C LYS A 287 3.29 15.14 -3.88
N SER A 288 3.39 13.85 -4.14
CA SER A 288 3.97 12.89 -3.19
C SER A 288 5.44 13.19 -2.91
N PHE A 289 6.23 13.48 -3.95
CA PHE A 289 7.62 13.88 -3.82
C PHE A 289 7.79 15.14 -2.94
N ARG A 290 6.98 16.18 -3.18
CA ARG A 290 6.99 17.41 -2.39
C ARG A 290 6.69 17.13 -0.91
N ILE A 291 5.68 16.32 -0.63
CA ILE A 291 5.29 15.96 0.74
C ILE A 291 6.39 15.14 1.42
N VAL A 292 6.98 14.15 0.74
CA VAL A 292 8.12 13.38 1.27
C VAL A 292 9.29 14.30 1.63
N LYS A 293 9.65 15.21 0.74
CA LYS A 293 10.74 16.17 0.95
C LYS A 293 10.46 17.10 2.13
N PHE A 294 9.23 17.61 2.23
CA PHE A 294 8.81 18.44 3.35
C PHE A 294 8.93 17.68 4.66
N LEU A 295 8.33 16.50 4.75
CA LEU A 295 8.34 15.67 5.96
C LEU A 295 9.77 15.36 6.41
N ARG A 296 10.66 14.95 5.49
CA ARG A 296 12.04 14.64 5.87
C ARG A 296 12.80 15.84 6.45
N GLY A 297 12.44 17.05 6.06
CA GLY A 297 13.00 18.28 6.62
C GLY A 297 12.43 18.68 8.00
N HIS A 298 11.28 18.09 8.42
CA HIS A 298 10.55 18.53 9.61
C HIS A 298 10.35 17.42 10.68
N VAL A 299 10.59 16.14 10.34
CA VAL A 299 10.46 15.05 11.31
C VAL A 299 11.81 14.43 11.63
N GLY A 300 11.92 13.82 12.81
CA GLY A 300 13.11 13.13 13.25
C GLY A 300 13.52 11.96 12.34
N LYS A 301 14.80 11.60 12.31
CA LYS A 301 15.33 10.48 11.51
C LYS A 301 14.79 9.10 11.93
N ASN A 302 14.28 9.00 13.14
CA ASN A 302 13.62 7.79 13.66
C ASN A 302 12.19 7.59 13.12
N VAL A 303 11.56 8.65 12.59
CA VAL A 303 10.24 8.57 11.97
C VAL A 303 10.36 7.97 10.57
N LEU A 304 9.68 6.84 10.35
CA LEU A 304 9.64 6.16 9.05
C LEU A 304 8.86 6.97 8.02
N ILE A 305 9.46 7.24 6.87
CA ILE A 305 8.75 7.82 5.72
C ILE A 305 8.65 6.78 4.61
N VAL A 306 7.43 6.34 4.32
CA VAL A 306 7.12 5.47 3.18
C VAL A 306 6.66 6.34 2.02
N GLY A 307 7.49 6.47 0.97
CA GLY A 307 7.10 7.17 -0.25
C GLY A 307 6.07 6.37 -1.06
N ALA A 308 4.92 6.97 -1.34
CA ALA A 308 3.86 6.32 -2.11
C ALA A 308 3.13 7.32 -2.99
N GLY A 309 2.55 6.82 -4.09
CA GLY A 309 1.86 7.65 -5.08
C GLY A 309 2.79 8.12 -6.20
N GLY A 310 2.41 7.82 -7.44
CA GLY A 310 3.17 8.17 -8.63
C GLY A 310 4.40 7.29 -8.91
N VAL A 311 4.69 6.31 -8.08
CA VAL A 311 5.83 5.39 -8.28
C VAL A 311 5.46 4.36 -9.34
N MET A 312 5.87 4.60 -10.59
CA MET A 312 5.57 3.76 -11.77
C MET A 312 6.80 3.05 -12.34
N THR A 313 7.99 3.57 -12.03
CA THR A 313 9.27 3.10 -12.57
C THR A 313 10.34 3.01 -11.46
N PRO A 314 11.45 2.31 -11.70
CA PRO A 314 12.60 2.32 -10.79
C PRO A 314 13.17 3.71 -10.54
N HIS A 315 13.10 4.58 -11.54
CA HIS A 315 13.53 5.97 -11.42
C HIS A 315 12.66 6.73 -10.41
N ASP A 316 11.33 6.58 -10.49
CA ASP A 316 10.40 7.23 -9.54
C ASP A 316 10.67 6.74 -8.10
N ALA A 317 10.91 5.43 -7.92
CA ALA A 317 11.25 4.88 -6.63
C ALA A 317 12.54 5.48 -6.07
N ARG A 318 13.57 5.61 -6.91
CA ARG A 318 14.85 6.24 -6.52
C ARG A 318 14.64 7.71 -6.17
N THR A 319 13.89 8.45 -6.98
CA THR A 319 13.56 9.86 -6.72
C THR A 319 12.88 10.05 -5.36
N MET A 320 11.96 9.15 -4.98
CA MET A 320 11.34 9.17 -3.65
C MET A 320 12.33 8.91 -2.53
N LEU A 321 13.23 7.93 -2.69
CA LEU A 321 14.29 7.63 -1.72
C LEU A 321 15.27 8.80 -1.58
N ASP A 322 15.68 9.40 -2.70
CA ASP A 322 16.58 10.57 -2.72
C ASP A 322 15.91 11.82 -2.11
N ALA A 323 14.58 11.93 -2.18
CA ALA A 323 13.80 12.97 -1.50
C ALA A 323 13.74 12.78 0.03
N GLY A 324 14.15 11.63 0.54
CA GLY A 324 14.19 11.32 1.96
C GLY A 324 13.18 10.29 2.44
N ALA A 325 12.50 9.57 1.54
CA ALA A 325 11.76 8.37 1.92
C ALA A 325 12.72 7.27 2.36
N ASP A 326 12.34 6.51 3.39
CA ASP A 326 13.11 5.36 3.85
C ASP A 326 12.79 4.11 3.02
N THR A 327 11.54 3.98 2.61
CA THR A 327 11.01 2.92 1.75
C THR A 327 10.02 3.48 0.77
N VAL A 328 9.65 2.70 -0.25
CA VAL A 328 8.58 3.06 -1.20
C VAL A 328 7.55 1.96 -1.29
N SER A 329 6.29 2.34 -1.56
CA SER A 329 5.22 1.37 -1.78
C SER A 329 4.32 1.77 -2.95
N TYR A 330 3.74 0.77 -3.63
CA TYR A 330 2.84 0.98 -4.77
C TYR A 330 1.81 -0.13 -4.88
N THR A 331 0.74 0.08 -5.65
CA THR A 331 -0.38 -0.87 -5.79
C THR A 331 -0.51 -1.51 -7.16
N HIS A 332 0.20 -1.03 -8.19
CA HIS A 332 0.10 -1.64 -9.50
C HIS A 332 1.20 -2.66 -9.72
N LEU A 333 0.76 -3.89 -9.95
CA LEU A 333 1.63 -4.98 -10.34
C LEU A 333 2.05 -4.80 -11.81
N THR A 334 2.84 -3.80 -12.10
CA THR A 334 3.74 -3.86 -13.24
C THR A 334 4.99 -4.57 -12.75
N LEU A 335 4.91 -5.90 -12.79
CA LEU A 335 5.96 -6.80 -12.33
C LEU A 335 7.35 -6.42 -12.84
N PRO A 336 8.29 -6.74 -12.12
CA PRO A 336 9.49 -6.35 -11.43
C PRO A 336 10.43 -5.46 -12.23
N THR A 337 9.99 -4.27 -12.61
CA THR A 337 10.83 -3.26 -13.25
C THR A 337 11.64 -2.42 -12.27
N ILE A 338 11.45 -2.62 -10.96
CA ILE A 338 12.08 -1.80 -9.92
C ILE A 338 13.49 -2.32 -9.55
N TYR A 339 13.88 -3.47 -10.10
CA TYR A 339 15.15 -4.14 -9.76
C TYR A 339 16.25 -4.02 -10.83
N SER A 340 16.16 -3.09 -11.75
CA SER A 340 17.24 -2.87 -12.74
C SER A 340 18.05 -1.63 -12.44
#